data_1c2f8de03b170206fa09fc2c48efbcad
#
_entry.id   1c2f8de03b170206fa09fc2c48efbcad
#
_cell.length_a   1.000
_cell.length_b   1.000
_cell.length_c   1.000
_cell.angle_alpha   90.00
_cell.angle_beta   90.00
_cell.angle_gamma   90.00
#
_symmetry.space_group_name_H-M   'P 1'
#
loop_
_entity.id
_entity.type
_entity.pdbx_description
1 polymer ?
#
loop_
_entity_poly.entity_id
_entity_poly.type
_entity_poly.pdbx_seq_one_letter_code
_entity_poly.pdbx_strand_id
1 'polypeptide(L)'
;MKLIIAIIKPFKLDEVREALNRIGVSGMTVSEVKGYGRQKGHTEVYRGAEYVVNFLPKVRIEVAVASEHADRVTEALTAAARTGQIGDGKVFVSPLDHAVRIRTGETDNDAL
;
A
#
# COMPACT_ATOMS: atom_id res chain seq x y z
N MET A 1 -10.02 -10.49 10.68
CA MET A 1 -9.71 -9.26 9.92
C MET A 1 -8.25 -9.19 9.54
N LYS A 2 -7.95 -8.54 8.45
CA LYS A 2 -6.59 -8.29 7.99
C LYS A 2 -6.41 -6.81 7.70
N LEU A 3 -5.21 -6.32 7.99
CA LEU A 3 -4.77 -5.00 7.57
C LEU A 3 -3.85 -5.18 6.37
N ILE A 4 -4.21 -4.54 5.27
CA ILE A 4 -3.44 -4.56 4.04
C ILE A 4 -2.80 -3.19 3.89
N ILE A 5 -1.48 -3.18 3.79
CA ILE A 5 -0.69 -1.97 3.57
C ILE A 5 0.03 -2.13 2.26
N ALA A 6 -0.10 -1.15 1.38
CA ALA A 6 0.59 -1.14 0.11
C ALA A 6 1.42 0.13 -0.04
N ILE A 7 2.65 -0.05 -0.48
CA ILE A 7 3.50 1.07 -0.88
C ILE A 7 3.62 1.00 -2.39
N ILE A 8 3.15 2.02 -3.07
CA ILE A 8 3.01 2.02 -4.53
C ILE A 8 3.61 3.29 -5.16
N LYS A 9 3.79 3.26 -6.47
CA LYS A 9 4.13 4.45 -7.23
C LYS A 9 2.97 5.45 -7.19
N PRO A 10 3.22 6.75 -7.01
CA PRO A 10 2.15 7.74 -6.85
C PRO A 10 1.15 7.79 -8.01
N PHE A 11 1.62 7.63 -9.25
CA PHE A 11 0.74 7.71 -10.41
C PHE A 11 -0.20 6.50 -10.56
N LYS A 12 -0.02 5.46 -9.74
CA LYS A 12 -0.88 4.29 -9.73
C LYS A 12 -2.06 4.41 -8.76
N LEU A 13 -2.11 5.46 -7.96
CA LEU A 13 -3.14 5.59 -6.93
C LEU A 13 -4.56 5.52 -7.48
N ASP A 14 -4.84 6.23 -8.55
CA ASP A 14 -6.19 6.25 -9.12
C ASP A 14 -6.62 4.88 -9.64
N GLU A 15 -5.73 4.17 -10.33
CA GLU A 15 -6.02 2.81 -10.81
C GLU A 15 -6.28 1.84 -9.67
N VAL A 16 -5.49 1.93 -8.60
CA VAL A 16 -5.67 1.10 -7.41
C VAL A 16 -7.01 1.40 -6.74
N ARG A 17 -7.34 2.67 -6.55
CA ARG A 17 -8.60 3.10 -5.96
C ARG A 17 -9.79 2.56 -6.75
N GLU A 18 -9.76 2.68 -8.06
CA GLU A 18 -10.82 2.16 -8.93
C GLU A 18 -10.94 0.64 -8.84
N ALA A 19 -9.81 -0.07 -8.85
CA ALA A 19 -9.80 -1.53 -8.74
C ALA A 19 -10.41 -2.01 -7.42
N LEU A 20 -10.08 -1.34 -6.33
CA LEU A 20 -10.62 -1.67 -5.01
C LEU A 20 -12.12 -1.35 -4.92
N ASN A 21 -12.55 -0.23 -5.48
CA ASN A 21 -13.98 0.11 -5.52
C ASN A 21 -14.81 -0.92 -6.29
N ARG A 22 -14.29 -1.46 -7.38
CA ARG A 22 -14.98 -2.48 -8.19
C ARG A 22 -15.26 -3.76 -7.40
N ILE A 23 -14.46 -4.07 -6.42
CA ILE A 23 -14.63 -5.28 -5.59
C ILE A 23 -15.25 -4.97 -4.22
N GLY A 24 -15.82 -3.78 -4.06
CA GLY A 24 -16.58 -3.42 -2.87
C GLY A 24 -15.78 -2.81 -1.73
N VAL A 25 -14.51 -2.51 -1.93
CA VAL A 25 -13.71 -1.79 -0.93
C VAL A 25 -13.94 -0.30 -1.14
N SER A 26 -14.66 0.32 -0.21
CA SER A 26 -15.01 1.74 -0.30
C SER A 26 -14.17 2.64 0.60
N GLY A 27 -13.51 2.08 1.61
CA GLY A 27 -12.71 2.84 2.56
C GLY A 27 -11.23 2.51 2.46
N MET A 28 -10.41 3.54 2.36
CA MET A 28 -8.97 3.39 2.42
C MET A 28 -8.36 4.66 2.99
N THR A 29 -7.22 4.51 3.63
CA THR A 29 -6.43 5.64 4.10
C THR A 29 -5.21 5.76 3.22
N VAL A 30 -4.93 6.97 2.77
CA VAL A 30 -3.82 7.24 1.85
C VAL A 30 -2.91 8.27 2.49
N SER A 31 -1.62 8.02 2.45
CA SER A 31 -0.60 8.98 2.86
C SER A 31 0.53 9.05 1.85
N GLU A 32 1.05 10.26 1.68
CA GLU A 32 2.26 10.45 0.90
C GLU A 32 3.46 10.11 1.77
N VAL A 33 4.33 9.27 1.23
CA VAL A 33 5.53 8.82 1.94
C VAL A 33 6.73 8.89 1.01
N LYS A 34 7.90 8.68 1.57
CA LYS A 34 9.13 8.59 0.80
C LYS A 34 9.71 7.21 1.01
N GLY A 35 10.08 6.57 -0.08
CA GLY A 35 10.66 5.25 -0.06
C GLY A 35 12.12 5.27 -0.46
N TYR A 36 12.87 4.39 0.17
CA TYR A 36 14.22 4.10 -0.18
C TYR A 36 14.33 2.61 -0.47
N GLY A 37 14.94 2.28 -1.59
CA GLY A 37 15.09 0.89 -1.96
C GLY A 37 16.20 0.71 -2.97
N ARG A 38 16.46 -0.53 -3.36
CA ARG A 38 17.44 -0.81 -4.39
C ARG A 38 16.91 -0.30 -5.71
N GLN A 39 17.59 0.71 -6.22
CA GLN A 39 17.40 1.16 -7.59
C GLN A 39 18.70 1.00 -8.32
N LYS A 40 18.68 0.13 -9.32
CA LYS A 40 19.83 -0.10 -10.19
C LYS A 40 20.21 1.20 -10.88
N GLY A 41 21.48 1.61 -10.74
CA GLY A 41 22.00 2.78 -11.42
C GLY A 41 21.95 4.08 -10.61
N HIS A 42 21.48 4.04 -9.39
CA HIS A 42 21.42 5.22 -8.53
C HIS A 42 22.45 5.22 -7.39
N THR A 43 23.51 4.45 -7.54
CA THR A 43 24.61 4.54 -6.61
C THR A 43 25.56 5.61 -7.09
N GLU A 44 25.61 6.71 -6.39
CA GLU A 44 26.59 7.74 -6.69
C GLU A 44 27.72 7.66 -5.69
N VAL A 45 28.93 7.58 -6.23
CA VAL A 45 30.14 7.70 -5.44
C VAL A 45 30.65 9.12 -5.61
N TYR A 46 30.69 9.83 -4.50
CA TYR A 46 31.19 11.18 -4.50
C TYR A 46 32.38 11.28 -3.56
N ARG A 47 33.56 11.66 -4.11
CA ARG A 47 34.81 11.76 -3.37
C ARG A 47 35.19 10.47 -2.64
N GLY A 48 34.94 9.33 -3.25
CA GLY A 48 35.25 8.03 -2.65
C GLY A 48 34.36 7.64 -1.49
N ALA A 49 33.37 8.45 -1.17
CA ALA A 49 32.37 8.13 -0.18
C ALA A 49 31.09 7.68 -0.87
N GLU A 50 30.62 6.54 -0.45
CA GLU A 50 29.32 6.13 -0.86
C GLU A 50 28.27 6.87 -0.14
N TYR A 51 27.45 7.56 -0.88
CA TYR A 51 26.13 7.75 -0.46
C TYR A 51 25.37 8.11 -1.64
N VAL A 52 24.34 7.82 -1.64
CA VAL A 52 23.22 8.59 -1.81
C VAL A 52 22.04 7.80 -1.50
N VAL A 53 21.38 8.27 -0.56
CA VAL A 53 20.08 7.81 -0.29
C VAL A 53 19.14 8.71 -1.04
N ASN A 54 18.67 8.25 -2.17
CA ASN A 54 17.60 8.91 -2.87
C ASN A 54 16.29 8.39 -2.33
N PHE A 55 15.63 9.21 -1.55
CA PHE A 55 14.26 8.96 -1.19
C PHE A 55 13.37 9.39 -2.34
N LEU A 56 12.50 8.49 -2.78
CA LEU A 56 11.56 8.75 -3.86
C LEU A 56 10.15 8.85 -3.29
N PRO A 57 9.33 9.73 -3.89
CA PRO A 57 7.92 9.79 -3.51
C PRO A 57 7.23 8.46 -3.74
N LYS A 58 6.46 8.04 -2.75
CA LYS A 58 5.60 6.86 -2.79
C LYS A 58 4.27 7.20 -2.15
N VAL A 59 3.30 6.33 -2.32
CA VAL A 59 2.01 6.43 -1.65
C VAL A 59 1.81 5.19 -0.82
N ARG A 60 1.39 5.39 0.42
CA ARG A 60 1.00 4.32 1.33
C ARG A 60 -0.50 4.25 1.39
N ILE A 61 -1.04 3.07 1.13
CA ILE A 61 -2.47 2.77 1.21
C ILE A 61 -2.68 1.79 2.35
N GLU A 62 -3.66 2.06 3.18
CA GLU A 62 -4.07 1.15 4.26
C GLU A 62 -5.54 0.79 4.09
N VAL A 63 -5.82 -0.50 4.11
CA VAL A 63 -7.17 -1.04 3.98
C VAL A 63 -7.37 -2.14 5.00
N ALA A 64 -8.41 -2.03 5.81
CA ALA A 64 -8.81 -3.10 6.72
C ALA A 64 -9.96 -3.89 6.07
N VAL A 65 -9.84 -5.20 6.04
CA VAL A 65 -10.83 -6.07 5.38
C VAL A 65 -11.13 -7.31 6.23
N ALA A 66 -12.29 -7.90 6.00
CA ALA A 66 -12.58 -9.20 6.57
C ALA A 66 -11.59 -10.23 6.01
N SER A 67 -11.22 -11.22 6.82
CA SER A 67 -10.19 -12.20 6.45
C SER A 67 -10.50 -12.93 5.15
N GLU A 68 -11.77 -13.25 4.91
CA GLU A 68 -12.19 -13.95 3.69
C GLU A 68 -12.01 -13.12 2.42
N HIS A 69 -11.85 -11.81 2.53
CA HIS A 69 -11.65 -10.91 1.37
C HIS A 69 -10.20 -10.54 1.13
N ALA A 70 -9.31 -10.89 2.04
CA ALA A 70 -7.92 -10.42 2.01
C ALA A 70 -7.18 -10.82 0.73
N ASP A 71 -7.30 -12.05 0.28
CA ASP A 71 -6.61 -12.52 -0.92
C ASP A 71 -7.12 -11.79 -2.17
N ARG A 72 -8.42 -11.64 -2.29
CA ARG A 72 -9.05 -10.93 -3.42
C ARG A 72 -8.61 -9.48 -3.49
N VAL A 73 -8.58 -8.81 -2.35
CA VAL A 73 -8.14 -7.41 -2.27
C VAL A 73 -6.66 -7.29 -2.62
N THR A 74 -5.82 -8.18 -2.09
CA THR A 74 -4.39 -8.20 -2.38
C THR A 74 -4.12 -8.41 -3.86
N GLU A 75 -4.82 -9.34 -4.51
CA GLU A 75 -4.69 -9.60 -5.93
C GLU A 75 -5.10 -8.39 -6.78
N ALA A 76 -6.23 -7.78 -6.47
CA ALA A 76 -6.73 -6.61 -7.20
C ALA A 76 -5.77 -5.43 -7.07
N LEU A 77 -5.27 -5.19 -5.86
CA LEU A 77 -4.33 -4.13 -5.58
C LEU A 77 -3.02 -4.35 -6.33
N THR A 78 -2.47 -5.54 -6.24
CA THR A 78 -1.22 -5.89 -6.90
C THR A 78 -1.32 -5.74 -8.42
N ALA A 79 -2.39 -6.24 -9.01
CA ALA A 79 -2.60 -6.12 -10.46
C ALA A 79 -2.69 -4.67 -10.92
N ALA A 80 -3.40 -3.83 -10.16
CA ALA A 80 -3.57 -2.42 -10.49
C ALA A 80 -2.30 -1.60 -10.31
N ALA A 81 -1.49 -1.92 -9.29
CA ALA A 81 -0.28 -1.18 -8.97
C ALA A 81 0.93 -1.57 -9.81
N ARG A 82 0.90 -2.73 -10.43
CA ARG A 82 2.06 -3.29 -11.11
C ARG A 82 2.38 -2.58 -12.42
N THR A 83 3.65 -2.23 -12.61
CA THR A 83 4.18 -1.79 -13.91
C THR A 83 5.17 -2.81 -14.50
N GLY A 84 5.73 -3.67 -13.67
CA GLY A 84 6.81 -4.58 -14.05
C GLY A 84 8.20 -3.95 -13.95
N GLN A 85 8.27 -2.71 -13.50
CA GLN A 85 9.53 -1.98 -13.36
C GLN A 85 9.97 -1.94 -11.91
N ILE A 86 11.26 -1.68 -11.70
CA ILE A 86 11.82 -1.48 -10.37
C ILE A 86 11.09 -0.32 -9.69
N GLY A 87 10.79 -0.48 -8.42
CA GLY A 87 10.12 0.54 -7.64
C GLY A 87 8.61 0.40 -7.57
N ASP A 88 8.05 -0.69 -8.08
CA ASP A 88 6.60 -0.94 -8.02
C ASP A 88 6.05 -1.00 -6.60
N GLY A 89 6.90 -1.33 -5.63
CA GLY A 89 6.49 -1.36 -4.23
C GLY A 89 6.16 -2.75 -3.72
N LYS A 90 5.47 -2.77 -2.59
CA LYS A 90 5.14 -4.02 -1.90
C LYS A 90 3.77 -3.93 -1.25
N VAL A 91 3.17 -5.08 -1.05
CA VAL A 91 1.93 -5.23 -0.29
C VAL A 91 2.24 -6.08 0.95
N PHE A 92 1.79 -5.59 2.10
CA PHE A 92 1.95 -6.28 3.37
C PHE A 92 0.56 -6.64 3.88
N VAL A 93 0.38 -7.87 4.31
CA VAL A 93 -0.87 -8.34 4.90
C VAL A 93 -0.57 -8.85 6.30
N SER A 94 -1.27 -8.30 7.28
CA SER A 94 -1.08 -8.71 8.67
C SER A 94 -2.42 -8.95 9.36
N PRO A 95 -2.44 -9.77 10.42
CA PRO A 95 -3.63 -9.90 11.24
C PRO A 95 -4.01 -8.57 11.88
N LEU A 96 -5.30 -8.33 11.98
CA LEU A 96 -5.86 -7.19 12.69
C LEU A 96 -6.75 -7.74 13.80
N ASP A 97 -6.36 -7.49 15.04
CA ASP A 97 -7.01 -8.11 16.18
C ASP A 97 -8.37 -7.48 16.49
N HIS A 98 -8.48 -6.16 16.32
CA HIS A 98 -9.66 -5.44 16.75
C HIS A 98 -9.83 -4.15 15.95
N ALA A 99 -11.06 -3.79 15.67
CA ALA A 99 -11.41 -2.54 15.02
C ALA A 99 -12.65 -1.95 15.69
N VAL A 100 -12.68 -0.63 15.82
CA VAL A 100 -13.84 0.09 16.37
C VAL A 100 -14.13 1.27 15.46
N ARG A 101 -15.37 1.39 15.04
CA ARG A 101 -15.82 2.58 14.31
C ARG A 101 -16.12 3.67 15.34
N ILE A 102 -15.42 4.77 15.26
CA ILE A 102 -15.48 5.82 16.29
C ILE A 102 -16.89 6.39 16.42
N ARG A 103 -17.55 6.68 15.29
CA ARG A 103 -18.87 7.32 15.33
C ARG A 103 -19.95 6.43 15.93
N THR A 104 -19.93 5.14 15.66
CA THR A 104 -21.03 4.24 16.01
C THR A 104 -20.71 3.30 17.17
N GLY A 105 -19.44 3.08 17.45
CA GLY A 105 -18.99 2.07 18.40
C GLY A 105 -19.09 0.64 17.89
N GLU A 106 -19.47 0.43 16.63
CA GLU A 106 -19.46 -0.90 16.03
C GLU A 106 -18.03 -1.49 16.02
N THR A 107 -17.93 -2.80 16.17
CA THR A 107 -16.65 -3.47 16.36
C THR A 107 -16.38 -4.50 15.28
N ASP A 108 -15.11 -4.73 15.03
CA ASP A 108 -14.57 -5.79 14.17
C ASP A 108 -15.17 -5.72 12.76
N ASN A 109 -15.70 -6.81 12.20
CA ASN A 109 -16.24 -6.79 10.84
C ASN A 109 -17.33 -5.76 10.61
N ASP A 110 -18.13 -5.47 11.64
CA ASP A 110 -19.18 -4.44 11.54
C ASP A 110 -18.61 -3.02 11.51
N ALA A 111 -17.37 -2.85 11.93
CA ALA A 111 -16.67 -1.57 11.90
C ALA A 111 -16.00 -1.26 10.56
N LEU A 112 -15.91 -2.25 9.68
CA LEU A 112 -15.20 -2.11 8.40
C LEU A 112 -16.06 -1.52 7.29
#